data_da4faccd2276e0d24decaaefe08fb1dc
#
_entry.id   da4faccd2276e0d24decaaefe08fb1dc
#
_cell.length_a   1.000
_cell.length_b   1.000
_cell.length_c   1.000
_cell.angle_alpha   90.00
_cell.angle_beta   90.00
_cell.angle_gamma   90.00
#
_symmetry.space_group_name_H-M   'P 1'
#
loop_
_entity.id
_entity.type
_entity.pdbx_description
1 polymer ?
#
loop_
_entity_poly.entity_id
_entity_poly.type
_entity_poly.pdbx_seq_one_letter_code
_entity_poly.pdbx_strand_id
1 'polypeptide(L)'
;IYTIPMARISEQSIERVRNAADVVDVISDYVDLKQKGRNFFGLCPFHSEKTPSFSVNPEKQIYKCFGGCGAGGGSINFVMAKENLEYPEAIKFLAHKYNIELEITGGDNKRFKDLKSQLLEIHSIATDYYIDLLHNTSEGKKALKYLTDRGLSLDTIEEFKIGFSLDSFDGLLKLLQEKSFSSESMKSSGLFVDGKKGYYDRFRSRIMFPVKDQMGNVIAFGGRIFNSDNPAKYVNSEQTPIYDKSKTLYGLDINAVNIREEKQIILVEGYMDVIQLYQSGVQCCVAISGTAFNNLGAAQIKRFSKNAYIMLDGDPSGVKAAIRCGYILVANGLEPKIITPPENLDPDDWVKRDGKDAVLSTLPNGIDVIKSHYNQFLSEHSDSSMGKNEFIQLCLDEIVRIEDPIIQELLAKRVSELTDVSDKNILAVLNKKLDR
;
A
#
# COMPACT_ATOMS: atom_id res chain seq x y z
N ILE A 1 -27.47 -15.58 0.27
CA ILE A 1 -26.53 -14.80 -0.58
C ILE A 1 -27.28 -13.53 -0.95
N TYR A 2 -27.10 -12.45 -0.17
CA TYR A 2 -27.62 -11.13 -0.51
C TYR A 2 -26.56 -10.42 -1.36
N THR A 3 -26.77 -10.35 -2.67
CA THR A 3 -26.04 -9.46 -3.57
C THR A 3 -26.45 -8.03 -3.24
N ILE A 4 -25.56 -7.31 -2.54
CA ILE A 4 -25.69 -5.86 -2.33
C ILE A 4 -25.51 -5.20 -3.70
N PRO A 5 -26.47 -4.42 -4.21
CA PRO A 5 -26.28 -3.73 -5.49
C PRO A 5 -25.14 -2.72 -5.35
N MET A 6 -24.13 -2.85 -6.24
CA MET A 6 -23.01 -1.90 -6.29
C MET A 6 -23.53 -0.48 -6.53
N ALA A 7 -23.13 0.44 -5.66
CA ALA A 7 -23.38 1.88 -5.82
C ALA A 7 -22.80 2.37 -7.15
N ARG A 8 -23.62 2.95 -8.02
CA ARG A 8 -23.21 3.50 -9.33
C ARG A 8 -23.21 5.01 -9.28
N ILE A 9 -22.14 5.63 -9.78
CA ILE A 9 -22.11 7.09 -10.04
C ILE A 9 -23.18 7.36 -11.12
N SER A 10 -24.03 8.39 -10.93
CA SER A 10 -25.07 8.72 -11.90
C SER A 10 -24.44 9.10 -13.25
N GLU A 11 -25.08 8.70 -14.36
CA GLU A 11 -24.61 9.05 -15.71
C GLU A 11 -24.48 10.58 -15.86
N GLN A 12 -25.37 11.32 -15.24
CA GLN A 12 -25.34 12.79 -15.24
C GLN A 12 -24.11 13.34 -14.52
N SER A 13 -23.66 12.72 -13.43
CA SER A 13 -22.41 13.10 -12.75
C SER A 13 -21.18 12.74 -13.58
N ILE A 14 -21.19 11.58 -14.23
CA ILE A 14 -20.12 11.16 -15.15
C ILE A 14 -20.00 12.15 -16.32
N GLU A 15 -21.12 12.61 -16.83
CA GLU A 15 -21.15 13.56 -17.94
C GLU A 15 -20.67 14.96 -17.51
N ARG A 16 -21.04 15.42 -16.29
CA ARG A 16 -20.50 16.65 -15.70
C ARG A 16 -18.98 16.59 -15.56
N VAL A 17 -18.43 15.47 -15.06
CA VAL A 17 -16.98 15.27 -14.93
C VAL A 17 -16.31 15.26 -16.30
N ARG A 18 -16.89 14.55 -17.28
CA ARG A 18 -16.35 14.48 -18.65
C ARG A 18 -16.31 15.84 -19.33
N ASN A 19 -17.34 16.66 -19.13
CA ASN A 19 -17.44 17.98 -19.72
C ASN A 19 -16.50 19.02 -19.05
N ALA A 20 -16.22 18.86 -17.76
CA ALA A 20 -15.32 19.74 -17.03
C ALA A 20 -13.83 19.36 -17.17
N ALA A 21 -13.55 18.08 -17.36
CA ALA A 21 -12.20 17.55 -17.45
C ALA A 21 -11.66 17.67 -18.89
N ASP A 22 -11.28 18.90 -19.30
CA ASP A 22 -10.64 19.12 -20.60
C ASP A 22 -9.41 18.27 -20.76
N VAL A 23 -9.29 17.57 -21.91
CA VAL A 23 -8.23 16.59 -22.15
C VAL A 23 -6.84 17.22 -22.19
N VAL A 24 -6.73 18.47 -22.67
CA VAL A 24 -5.44 19.17 -22.73
C VAL A 24 -5.03 19.60 -21.33
N ASP A 25 -5.97 20.13 -20.54
CA ASP A 25 -5.73 20.56 -19.16
C ASP A 25 -5.29 19.38 -18.28
N VAL A 26 -6.05 18.26 -18.33
CA VAL A 26 -5.71 17.05 -17.56
C VAL A 26 -4.34 16.48 -17.94
N ILE A 27 -4.00 16.45 -19.22
CA ILE A 27 -2.74 15.85 -19.69
C ILE A 27 -1.55 16.79 -19.46
N SER A 28 -1.76 18.09 -19.48
CA SER A 28 -0.69 19.07 -19.25
C SER A 28 -0.07 18.99 -17.85
N ASP A 29 -0.77 18.43 -16.87
CA ASP A 29 -0.18 18.15 -15.54
C ASP A 29 0.94 17.08 -15.58
N TYR A 30 0.98 16.27 -16.65
CA TYR A 30 1.87 15.10 -16.75
C TYR A 30 2.82 15.15 -17.95
N VAL A 31 2.50 15.96 -18.96
CA VAL A 31 3.21 15.98 -20.24
C VAL A 31 3.40 17.42 -20.69
N ASP A 32 4.64 17.81 -21.02
CA ASP A 32 4.92 19.09 -21.68
C ASP A 32 4.37 19.07 -23.12
N LEU A 33 3.19 19.66 -23.29
CA LEU A 33 2.46 19.69 -24.56
C LEU A 33 2.80 20.93 -25.37
N LYS A 34 3.20 20.73 -26.64
CA LYS A 34 3.46 21.81 -27.61
C LYS A 34 2.42 21.81 -28.71
N GLN A 35 1.78 22.94 -28.94
CA GLN A 35 0.78 23.06 -29.98
C GLN A 35 1.42 22.99 -31.39
N LYS A 36 0.85 22.14 -32.24
CA LYS A 36 1.23 22.04 -33.65
C LYS A 36 -0.04 21.90 -34.50
N GLY A 37 -0.42 22.99 -35.16
CA GLY A 37 -1.70 23.07 -35.86
C GLY A 37 -2.89 23.07 -34.89
N ARG A 38 -3.85 22.16 -35.10
CA ARG A 38 -5.03 21.97 -34.26
C ARG A 38 -4.83 21.02 -33.08
N ASN A 39 -3.69 20.34 -33.02
CA ASN A 39 -3.40 19.36 -32.01
C ASN A 39 -2.23 19.80 -31.11
N PHE A 40 -2.14 19.19 -29.96
CA PHE A 40 -0.98 19.28 -29.07
C PHE A 40 -0.16 17.98 -29.15
N PHE A 41 1.16 18.11 -29.04
CA PHE A 41 2.10 16.96 -29.09
C PHE A 41 3.08 17.02 -27.93
N GLY A 42 3.41 15.85 -27.38
CA GLY A 42 4.41 15.66 -26.35
C GLY A 42 5.06 14.28 -26.41
N LEU A 43 5.99 14.02 -25.49
CA LEU A 43 6.52 12.66 -25.31
C LEU A 43 5.46 11.82 -24.59
N CYS A 44 5.33 10.57 -24.98
CA CYS A 44 4.33 9.68 -24.40
C CYS A 44 4.66 9.35 -22.93
N PRO A 45 3.71 9.54 -21.98
CA PRO A 45 3.95 9.24 -20.56
C PRO A 45 3.81 7.75 -20.25
N PHE A 46 3.53 6.89 -21.24
CA PHE A 46 3.29 5.46 -21.06
C PHE A 46 4.41 4.57 -21.61
N HIS A 47 5.36 5.13 -22.39
CA HIS A 47 6.55 4.45 -22.86
C HIS A 47 7.68 5.43 -23.14
N SER A 48 8.93 4.95 -23.09
CA SER A 48 10.10 5.78 -23.38
C SER A 48 10.25 6.03 -24.89
N GLU A 49 10.36 7.31 -25.26
CA GLU A 49 10.62 7.74 -26.65
C GLU A 49 11.45 9.01 -26.68
N LYS A 50 12.13 9.26 -27.80
CA LYS A 50 12.94 10.48 -28.01
C LYS A 50 12.25 11.52 -28.90
N THR A 51 11.23 11.12 -29.62
CA THR A 51 10.48 11.99 -30.56
C THR A 51 9.02 12.02 -30.14
N PRO A 52 8.38 13.20 -30.07
CA PRO A 52 7.00 13.30 -29.68
C PRO A 52 6.05 12.53 -30.59
N SER A 53 5.45 11.47 -30.07
CA SER A 53 4.42 10.67 -30.77
C SER A 53 3.05 10.71 -30.10
N PHE A 54 2.97 11.38 -28.96
CA PHE A 54 1.74 11.52 -28.20
C PHE A 54 0.99 12.77 -28.67
N SER A 55 -0.21 12.57 -29.22
CA SER A 55 -1.04 13.64 -29.79
C SER A 55 -2.32 13.81 -28.97
N VAL A 56 -2.68 15.06 -28.67
CA VAL A 56 -3.92 15.43 -27.97
C VAL A 56 -4.74 16.33 -28.90
N ASN A 57 -5.98 15.96 -29.14
CA ASN A 57 -6.93 16.73 -29.96
C ASN A 57 -7.98 17.41 -29.06
N PRO A 58 -7.93 18.75 -28.91
CA PRO A 58 -8.86 19.48 -28.05
C PRO A 58 -10.31 19.52 -28.57
N GLU A 59 -10.50 19.49 -29.89
CA GLU A 59 -11.85 19.52 -30.48
C GLU A 59 -12.60 18.20 -30.24
N LYS A 60 -11.86 17.07 -30.33
CA LYS A 60 -12.44 15.74 -30.13
C LYS A 60 -12.36 15.24 -28.69
N GLN A 61 -11.68 15.99 -27.81
CA GLN A 61 -11.44 15.61 -26.42
C GLN A 61 -10.81 14.21 -26.25
N ILE A 62 -9.81 13.91 -27.11
CA ILE A 62 -9.09 12.63 -27.10
C ILE A 62 -7.59 12.80 -27.23
N TYR A 63 -6.86 11.84 -26.69
CA TYR A 63 -5.44 11.66 -26.95
C TYR A 63 -5.18 10.33 -27.68
N LYS A 64 -4.05 10.25 -28.38
CA LYS A 64 -3.56 9.01 -28.98
C LYS A 64 -2.05 9.01 -29.09
N CYS A 65 -1.43 7.91 -28.69
CA CYS A 65 -0.02 7.64 -28.94
C CYS A 65 0.17 6.93 -30.28
N PHE A 66 1.03 7.46 -31.14
CA PHE A 66 1.42 6.88 -32.42
C PHE A 66 2.78 6.17 -32.34
N GLY A 67 3.44 6.16 -31.16
CA GLY A 67 4.75 5.55 -30.92
C GLY A 67 4.75 4.08 -30.53
N GLY A 68 3.65 3.35 -30.74
CA GLY A 68 3.61 1.88 -30.61
C GLY A 68 3.02 1.33 -29.31
N CYS A 69 2.80 2.13 -28.23
CA CYS A 69 2.14 1.63 -27.02
C CYS A 69 0.61 1.52 -27.15
N GLY A 70 0.02 2.11 -28.22
CA GLY A 70 -1.42 2.04 -28.49
C GLY A 70 -2.32 2.82 -27.54
N ALA A 71 -1.75 3.56 -26.56
CA ALA A 71 -2.52 4.32 -25.59
C ALA A 71 -3.40 5.39 -26.27
N GLY A 72 -4.67 5.50 -25.84
CA GLY A 72 -5.61 6.47 -26.40
C GLY A 72 -6.93 6.48 -25.65
N GLY A 73 -7.67 7.62 -25.76
CA GLY A 73 -8.96 7.81 -25.10
C GLY A 73 -9.21 9.26 -24.72
N GLY A 74 -10.18 9.50 -23.83
CA GLY A 74 -10.44 10.82 -23.27
C GLY A 74 -9.71 11.05 -21.94
N SER A 75 -9.99 12.16 -21.26
CA SER A 75 -9.41 12.54 -19.96
C SER A 75 -9.54 11.44 -18.89
N ILE A 76 -10.71 10.80 -18.79
CA ILE A 76 -10.93 9.71 -17.83
C ILE A 76 -10.00 8.52 -18.15
N ASN A 77 -9.90 8.11 -19.43
CA ASN A 77 -9.03 7.01 -19.83
C ASN A 77 -7.54 7.32 -19.57
N PHE A 78 -7.16 8.59 -19.74
CA PHE A 78 -5.80 9.03 -19.44
C PHE A 78 -5.48 8.88 -17.96
N VAL A 79 -6.36 9.39 -17.07
CA VAL A 79 -6.20 9.28 -15.62
C VAL A 79 -6.23 7.81 -15.16
N MET A 80 -7.12 6.99 -15.71
CA MET A 80 -7.12 5.54 -15.45
C MET A 80 -5.75 4.91 -15.73
N ALA A 81 -5.18 5.20 -16.92
CA ALA A 81 -3.92 4.63 -17.35
C ALA A 81 -2.71 5.23 -16.60
N LYS A 82 -2.72 6.55 -16.34
CA LYS A 82 -1.59 7.24 -15.70
C LYS A 82 -1.56 7.03 -14.20
N GLU A 83 -2.73 7.11 -13.54
CA GLU A 83 -2.87 6.94 -12.09
C GLU A 83 -3.16 5.49 -11.68
N ASN A 84 -3.28 4.58 -12.68
CA ASN A 84 -3.63 3.18 -12.47
C ASN A 84 -4.91 3.00 -11.63
N LEU A 85 -5.93 3.77 -11.96
CA LEU A 85 -7.23 3.80 -11.29
C LEU A 85 -8.28 3.00 -12.08
N GLU A 86 -9.20 2.37 -11.36
CA GLU A 86 -10.43 1.85 -11.96
C GLU A 86 -11.35 2.99 -12.41
N TYR A 87 -12.25 2.73 -13.36
CA TYR A 87 -13.14 3.74 -13.95
C TYR A 87 -13.88 4.60 -12.91
N PRO A 88 -14.52 4.04 -11.85
CA PRO A 88 -15.17 4.84 -10.83
C PRO A 88 -14.21 5.70 -10.00
N GLU A 89 -12.98 5.23 -9.81
CA GLU A 89 -11.94 5.95 -9.06
C GLU A 89 -11.40 7.13 -9.87
N ALA A 90 -11.18 6.94 -11.17
CA ALA A 90 -10.77 8.01 -12.08
C ALA A 90 -11.82 9.12 -12.18
N ILE A 91 -13.13 8.76 -12.18
CA ILE A 91 -14.20 9.76 -12.13
C ILE A 91 -14.16 10.54 -10.83
N LYS A 92 -13.95 9.89 -9.68
CA LYS A 92 -13.85 10.57 -8.38
C LYS A 92 -12.63 11.49 -8.33
N PHE A 93 -11.50 11.03 -8.86
CA PHE A 93 -10.26 11.81 -8.95
C PHE A 93 -10.49 13.12 -9.74
N LEU A 94 -11.06 13.02 -10.94
CA LEU A 94 -11.38 14.19 -11.76
C LEU A 94 -12.46 15.06 -11.12
N ALA A 95 -13.48 14.46 -10.52
CA ALA A 95 -14.52 15.21 -9.81
C ALA A 95 -13.94 16.04 -8.66
N HIS A 96 -12.99 15.50 -7.92
CA HIS A 96 -12.27 16.23 -6.86
C HIS A 96 -11.42 17.36 -7.45
N LYS A 97 -10.63 17.09 -8.51
CA LYS A 97 -9.81 18.12 -9.18
C LYS A 97 -10.64 19.32 -9.66
N TYR A 98 -11.84 19.06 -10.20
CA TYR A 98 -12.72 20.09 -10.76
C TYR A 98 -13.86 20.53 -9.83
N ASN A 99 -13.81 20.16 -8.55
CA ASN A 99 -14.84 20.50 -7.54
C ASN A 99 -16.27 20.10 -7.96
N ILE A 100 -16.44 18.94 -8.58
CA ILE A 100 -17.74 18.43 -9.03
C ILE A 100 -18.33 17.48 -8.00
N GLU A 101 -19.52 17.79 -7.52
CA GLU A 101 -20.25 16.90 -6.64
C GLU A 101 -20.86 15.73 -7.42
N LEU A 102 -20.52 14.47 -7.01
CA LEU A 102 -20.98 13.25 -7.66
C LEU A 102 -22.29 12.76 -7.03
N GLU A 103 -23.30 12.55 -7.85
CA GLU A 103 -24.54 11.90 -7.45
C GLU A 103 -24.40 10.37 -7.64
N ILE A 104 -24.72 9.63 -6.58
CA ILE A 104 -24.67 8.16 -6.59
C ILE A 104 -26.12 7.63 -6.54
N THR A 105 -26.49 6.78 -7.49
CA THR A 105 -27.84 6.21 -7.60
C THR A 105 -27.91 4.85 -6.91
N GLY A 106 -28.98 4.66 -6.07
CA GLY A 106 -29.24 3.42 -5.32
C GLY A 106 -29.78 3.71 -3.90
N GLY A 107 -30.84 3.09 -3.50
CA GLY A 107 -31.74 3.48 -2.39
C GLY A 107 -31.18 3.54 -0.96
N ASP A 108 -30.01 2.95 -0.61
CA ASP A 108 -29.34 3.09 0.69
C ASP A 108 -28.14 4.06 0.63
N ASN A 109 -27.91 4.66 -0.51
CA ASN A 109 -26.65 5.35 -0.84
C ASN A 109 -26.48 6.71 -0.17
N LYS A 110 -27.56 7.46 0.08
CA LYS A 110 -27.43 8.78 0.72
C LYS A 110 -26.89 8.65 2.15
N ARG A 111 -27.46 7.71 2.92
CA ARG A 111 -27.02 7.43 4.30
C ARG A 111 -25.60 6.87 4.35
N PHE A 112 -25.21 6.01 3.38
CA PHE A 112 -23.85 5.47 3.29
C PHE A 112 -22.83 6.52 2.82
N LYS A 113 -23.21 7.39 1.87
CA LYS A 113 -22.39 8.54 1.42
C LYS A 113 -22.20 9.53 2.55
N ASP A 114 -23.28 9.83 3.29
CA ASP A 114 -23.23 10.71 4.45
C ASP A 114 -22.36 10.11 5.56
N LEU A 115 -22.47 8.81 5.85
CA LEU A 115 -21.62 8.12 6.80
C LEU A 115 -20.15 8.15 6.38
N LYS A 116 -19.84 7.82 5.13
CA LYS A 116 -18.45 7.85 4.62
C LYS A 116 -17.83 9.26 4.73
N SER A 117 -18.59 10.29 4.37
CA SER A 117 -18.14 11.69 4.50
C SER A 117 -17.87 12.05 5.96
N GLN A 118 -18.79 11.69 6.88
CA GLN A 118 -18.60 11.88 8.31
C GLN A 118 -17.38 11.14 8.85
N LEU A 119 -17.15 9.89 8.39
CA LEU A 119 -15.98 9.13 8.82
C LEU A 119 -14.67 9.78 8.37
N LEU A 120 -14.59 10.29 7.16
CA LEU A 120 -13.41 11.01 6.67
C LEU A 120 -13.18 12.31 7.48
N GLU A 121 -14.25 13.05 7.77
CA GLU A 121 -14.19 14.25 8.60
C GLU A 121 -13.75 13.93 10.04
N ILE A 122 -14.29 12.88 10.66
CA ILE A 122 -13.87 12.40 11.99
C ILE A 122 -12.37 12.08 11.99
N HIS A 123 -11.85 11.41 10.96
CA HIS A 123 -10.43 11.06 10.88
C HIS A 123 -9.55 12.29 10.66
N SER A 124 -10.01 13.28 9.89
CA SER A 124 -9.32 14.56 9.74
C SER A 124 -9.21 15.29 11.09
N ILE A 125 -10.34 15.44 11.79
CA ILE A 125 -10.37 16.07 13.12
C ILE A 125 -9.50 15.32 14.14
N ALA A 126 -9.54 13.97 14.12
CA ALA A 126 -8.70 13.15 14.98
C ALA A 126 -7.20 13.35 14.66
N THR A 127 -6.85 13.50 13.38
CA THR A 127 -5.47 13.79 12.97
C THR A 127 -4.98 15.11 13.54
N ASP A 128 -5.75 16.19 13.34
CA ASP A 128 -5.42 17.52 13.84
C ASP A 128 -5.33 17.52 15.38
N TYR A 129 -6.24 16.82 16.05
CA TYR A 129 -6.24 16.66 17.49
C TYR A 129 -4.97 15.95 17.99
N TYR A 130 -4.56 14.85 17.36
CA TYR A 130 -3.35 14.13 17.77
C TYR A 130 -2.06 14.92 17.46
N ILE A 131 -2.03 15.69 16.39
CA ILE A 131 -0.91 16.60 16.07
C ILE A 131 -0.82 17.70 17.14
N ASP A 132 -1.93 18.32 17.50
CA ASP A 132 -1.99 19.34 18.56
C ASP A 132 -1.46 18.78 19.88
N LEU A 133 -1.91 17.59 20.28
CA LEU A 133 -1.43 16.94 21.49
C LEU A 133 0.08 16.64 21.47
N LEU A 134 0.64 16.27 20.30
CA LEU A 134 2.09 16.03 20.16
C LEU A 134 2.89 17.29 20.45
N HIS A 135 2.46 18.44 19.95
CA HIS A 135 3.22 19.69 20.02
C HIS A 135 2.95 20.50 21.28
N ASN A 136 1.71 20.47 21.81
CA ASN A 136 1.24 21.43 22.80
C ASN A 136 1.07 20.85 24.22
N THR A 137 1.27 19.52 24.40
CA THR A 137 1.24 18.91 25.74
C THR A 137 2.62 18.52 26.24
N SER A 138 2.79 18.37 27.57
CA SER A 138 4.04 17.95 28.20
C SER A 138 4.43 16.53 27.80
N GLU A 139 3.46 15.61 27.74
CA GLU A 139 3.62 14.21 27.33
C GLU A 139 3.91 14.11 25.83
N GLY A 140 3.22 14.92 25.03
CA GLY A 140 3.45 15.00 23.58
C GLY A 140 4.87 15.47 23.24
N LYS A 141 5.38 16.48 23.96
CA LYS A 141 6.78 16.94 23.79
C LYS A 141 7.80 15.85 24.13
N LYS A 142 7.51 14.97 25.09
CA LYS A 142 8.37 13.80 25.38
C LYS A 142 8.29 12.78 24.23
N ALA A 143 7.09 12.56 23.68
CA ALA A 143 6.92 11.68 22.50
C ALA A 143 7.61 12.26 21.26
N LEU A 144 7.52 13.58 21.04
CA LEU A 144 8.22 14.28 19.97
C LEU A 144 9.75 14.12 20.10
N LYS A 145 10.27 14.35 21.33
CA LYS A 145 11.69 14.12 21.61
C LYS A 145 12.10 12.66 21.34
N TYR A 146 11.30 11.69 21.74
CA TYR A 146 11.57 10.28 21.43
C TYR A 146 11.65 10.00 19.92
N LEU A 147 10.77 10.60 19.11
CA LEU A 147 10.80 10.48 17.65
C LEU A 147 12.08 11.09 17.05
N THR A 148 12.46 12.28 17.53
CA THR A 148 13.71 12.93 17.09
C THR A 148 14.97 12.20 17.56
N ASP A 149 14.98 11.67 18.80
CA ASP A 149 16.07 10.84 19.29
C ASP A 149 16.19 9.52 18.50
N ARG A 150 15.11 9.03 17.91
CA ARG A 150 15.10 7.91 16.94
C ARG A 150 15.54 8.32 15.51
N GLY A 151 15.86 9.58 15.29
CA GLY A 151 16.41 10.09 14.03
C GLY A 151 15.38 10.65 13.06
N LEU A 152 14.11 10.83 13.45
CA LEU A 152 13.13 11.51 12.59
C LEU A 152 13.33 13.03 12.62
N SER A 153 13.35 13.66 11.45
CA SER A 153 13.30 15.11 11.32
C SER A 153 11.91 15.66 11.62
N LEU A 154 11.84 16.92 12.02
CA LEU A 154 10.55 17.57 12.24
C LEU A 154 9.72 17.65 10.95
N ASP A 155 10.37 17.91 9.81
CA ASP A 155 9.72 17.97 8.50
C ASP A 155 9.06 16.62 8.16
N THR A 156 9.75 15.50 8.43
CA THR A 156 9.19 14.16 8.21
C THR A 156 8.03 13.86 9.15
N ILE A 157 8.12 14.28 10.41
CA ILE A 157 7.03 14.13 11.40
C ILE A 157 5.78 14.88 10.93
N GLU A 158 5.96 16.09 10.41
CA GLU A 158 4.87 16.92 9.87
C GLU A 158 4.28 16.33 8.57
N GLU A 159 5.11 15.89 7.64
CA GLU A 159 4.70 15.32 6.34
C GLU A 159 3.87 14.05 6.52
N PHE A 160 4.28 13.18 7.44
CA PHE A 160 3.52 11.98 7.80
C PHE A 160 2.36 12.26 8.77
N LYS A 161 2.18 13.52 9.22
CA LYS A 161 1.16 13.94 10.17
C LYS A 161 1.18 13.10 11.45
N ILE A 162 2.37 12.77 11.94
CA ILE A 162 2.53 11.97 13.16
C ILE A 162 1.97 12.77 14.34
N GLY A 163 1.18 12.12 15.18
CA GLY A 163 0.56 12.72 16.35
C GLY A 163 0.81 11.94 17.63
N PHE A 164 0.14 12.34 18.69
CA PHE A 164 0.20 11.67 19.98
C PHE A 164 -1.19 11.60 20.65
N SER A 165 -1.54 10.48 21.25
CA SER A 165 -2.73 10.33 22.07
C SER A 165 -2.34 10.28 23.55
N LEU A 166 -2.95 11.15 24.36
CA LEU A 166 -2.79 11.14 25.81
C LEU A 166 -3.38 9.87 26.44
N ASP A 167 -3.03 9.58 27.69
CA ASP A 167 -3.70 8.56 28.48
C ASP A 167 -5.05 9.06 28.98
N SER A 168 -5.97 9.29 28.06
CA SER A 168 -7.34 9.73 28.31
C SER A 168 -8.32 8.72 27.75
N PHE A 169 -9.41 8.46 28.51
CA PHE A 169 -10.46 7.54 28.06
C PHE A 169 -11.48 8.21 27.14
N ASP A 170 -11.56 9.52 27.11
CA ASP A 170 -12.67 10.24 26.48
C ASP A 170 -12.26 11.58 25.83
N GLY A 171 -10.97 11.81 25.63
CA GLY A 171 -10.48 13.09 25.09
C GLY A 171 -10.98 13.34 23.66
N LEU A 172 -10.75 12.40 22.73
CA LEU A 172 -11.28 12.47 21.38
C LEU A 172 -12.79 12.33 21.35
N LEU A 173 -13.36 11.46 22.19
CA LEU A 173 -14.80 11.24 22.29
C LEU A 173 -15.54 12.56 22.61
N LYS A 174 -15.11 13.31 23.61
CA LYS A 174 -15.69 14.60 23.98
C LYS A 174 -15.58 15.63 22.86
N LEU A 175 -14.40 15.73 22.22
CA LEU A 175 -14.19 16.63 21.12
C LEU A 175 -15.19 16.38 19.97
N LEU A 176 -15.42 15.12 19.59
CA LEU A 176 -16.35 14.79 18.53
C LEU A 176 -17.81 14.96 18.94
N GLN A 177 -18.16 14.76 20.23
CA GLN A 177 -19.49 15.06 20.75
C GLN A 177 -19.79 16.57 20.72
N GLU A 178 -18.82 17.42 21.10
CA GLU A 178 -18.93 18.89 20.99
C GLU A 178 -19.17 19.34 19.55
N LYS A 179 -18.57 18.64 18.57
CA LYS A 179 -18.78 18.87 17.14
C LYS A 179 -20.07 18.23 16.59
N SER A 180 -20.92 17.65 17.47
CA SER A 180 -22.23 17.09 17.13
C SER A 180 -22.22 15.91 16.19
N PHE A 181 -21.14 15.11 16.14
CA PHE A 181 -21.13 13.84 15.41
C PHE A 181 -22.07 12.82 16.07
N SER A 182 -22.74 12.02 15.24
CA SER A 182 -23.67 11.00 15.72
C SER A 182 -22.94 9.84 16.42
N SER A 183 -23.59 9.22 17.40
CA SER A 183 -23.02 8.01 18.04
C SER A 183 -22.78 6.88 17.03
N GLU A 184 -23.59 6.80 15.95
CA GLU A 184 -23.43 5.81 14.89
C GLU A 184 -22.14 6.05 14.09
N SER A 185 -21.85 7.29 13.68
CA SER A 185 -20.62 7.63 12.94
C SER A 185 -19.38 7.46 13.81
N MET A 186 -19.44 7.87 15.08
CA MET A 186 -18.34 7.65 16.02
C MET A 186 -18.06 6.15 16.22
N LYS A 187 -19.10 5.33 16.44
CA LYS A 187 -18.96 3.86 16.54
C LYS A 187 -18.31 3.26 15.29
N SER A 188 -18.74 3.70 14.11
CA SER A 188 -18.28 3.17 12.82
C SER A 188 -16.88 3.66 12.43
N SER A 189 -16.29 4.61 13.15
CA SER A 189 -14.97 5.19 12.84
C SER A 189 -13.80 4.27 13.16
N GLY A 190 -13.98 3.27 14.04
CA GLY A 190 -12.88 2.42 14.52
C GLY A 190 -11.92 3.13 15.50
N LEU A 191 -12.24 4.35 15.93
CA LEU A 191 -11.45 5.14 16.89
C LEU A 191 -11.86 4.92 18.34
N PHE A 192 -12.96 4.22 18.58
CA PHE A 192 -13.52 3.97 19.90
C PHE A 192 -13.71 2.47 20.15
N VAL A 193 -13.73 2.12 21.42
CA VAL A 193 -14.04 0.77 21.92
C VAL A 193 -15.37 0.81 22.68
N ASP A 194 -16.22 -0.17 22.43
CA ASP A 194 -17.49 -0.33 23.17
C ASP A 194 -17.22 -1.02 24.50
N GLY A 195 -17.31 -0.27 25.59
CA GLY A 195 -17.06 -0.74 26.94
C GLY A 195 -18.33 -0.85 27.77
N LYS A 196 -18.26 -1.49 28.93
CA LYS A 196 -19.41 -1.68 29.85
C LYS A 196 -20.09 -0.38 30.29
N LYS A 197 -19.36 0.77 30.24
CA LYS A 197 -19.84 2.10 30.66
C LYS A 197 -20.06 3.05 29.47
N GLY A 198 -20.02 2.55 28.23
CA GLY A 198 -20.09 3.35 27.00
C GLY A 198 -18.77 3.37 26.23
N TYR A 199 -18.74 4.16 25.15
CA TYR A 199 -17.56 4.28 24.28
C TYR A 199 -16.41 4.99 24.99
N TYR A 200 -15.17 4.54 24.69
CA TYR A 200 -13.94 5.21 25.11
C TYR A 200 -12.91 5.19 23.98
N ASP A 201 -11.93 6.10 24.05
CA ASP A 201 -10.88 6.27 23.07
C ASP A 201 -10.03 4.99 22.95
N ARG A 202 -9.92 4.45 21.73
CA ARG A 202 -9.12 3.24 21.41
C ARG A 202 -7.64 3.46 21.64
N PHE A 203 -7.14 4.62 21.24
CA PHE A 203 -5.73 4.97 21.31
C PHE A 203 -5.44 5.81 22.55
N ARG A 204 -4.57 5.28 23.43
CA ARG A 204 -4.17 5.94 24.66
C ARG A 204 -2.70 5.73 24.93
N SER A 205 -1.97 6.77 25.34
CA SER A 205 -0.51 6.78 25.52
C SER A 205 0.23 6.24 24.28
N ARG A 206 -0.11 6.76 23.09
CA ARG A 206 0.45 6.23 21.83
C ARG A 206 0.91 7.34 20.90
N ILE A 207 2.03 7.09 20.22
CA ILE A 207 2.43 7.82 19.01
C ILE A 207 1.52 7.35 17.90
N MET A 208 0.89 8.29 17.18
CA MET A 208 -0.15 8.04 16.21
C MET A 208 0.38 8.18 14.78
N PHE A 209 0.16 7.16 13.97
CA PHE A 209 0.54 7.09 12.56
C PHE A 209 -0.74 7.09 11.72
N PRO A 210 -1.10 8.21 11.05
CA PRO A 210 -2.24 8.23 10.15
C PRO A 210 -2.04 7.32 8.94
N VAL A 211 -3.02 6.49 8.65
CA VAL A 211 -3.07 5.64 7.46
C VAL A 211 -3.96 6.32 6.44
N LYS A 212 -3.44 6.59 5.25
CA LYS A 212 -4.13 7.33 4.21
C LYS A 212 -4.56 6.43 3.05
N ASP A 213 -5.62 6.81 2.36
CA ASP A 213 -5.99 6.26 1.06
C ASP A 213 -5.13 6.90 -0.05
N GLN A 214 -5.28 6.42 -1.30
CA GLN A 214 -4.53 6.94 -2.45
C GLN A 214 -4.88 8.42 -2.80
N MET A 215 -5.93 8.96 -2.22
CA MET A 215 -6.33 10.38 -2.37
C MET A 215 -5.77 11.27 -1.24
N GLY A 216 -5.01 10.70 -0.31
CA GLY A 216 -4.43 11.39 0.84
C GLY A 216 -5.39 11.58 2.02
N ASN A 217 -6.62 11.03 1.97
CA ASN A 217 -7.54 11.09 3.09
C ASN A 217 -7.10 10.12 4.19
N VAL A 218 -7.08 10.57 5.44
CA VAL A 218 -6.85 9.67 6.57
C VAL A 218 -8.06 8.77 6.77
N ILE A 219 -7.85 7.45 6.76
CA ILE A 219 -8.89 6.43 6.85
C ILE A 219 -8.75 5.51 8.06
N ALA A 220 -7.59 5.56 8.72
CA ALA A 220 -7.28 4.75 9.90
C ALA A 220 -6.06 5.31 10.63
N PHE A 221 -5.72 4.69 11.75
CA PHE A 221 -4.49 4.99 12.50
C PHE A 221 -3.81 3.70 12.96
N GLY A 222 -2.47 3.74 12.98
CA GLY A 222 -1.64 2.90 13.82
C GLY A 222 -1.23 3.66 15.08
N GLY A 223 -1.18 2.99 16.20
CA GLY A 223 -0.75 3.60 17.47
C GLY A 223 0.37 2.79 18.14
N ARG A 224 1.59 3.33 18.23
CA ARG A 224 2.71 2.71 18.95
C ARG A 224 2.71 3.16 20.40
N ILE A 225 2.79 2.20 21.32
CA ILE A 225 2.84 2.49 22.77
C ILE A 225 4.02 3.42 23.11
N PHE A 226 3.78 4.36 24.00
CA PHE A 226 4.78 5.28 24.52
C PHE A 226 4.59 5.46 26.02
N ASN A 227 5.65 5.19 26.81
CA ASN A 227 5.68 5.32 28.27
C ASN A 227 4.47 4.68 29.00
N SER A 228 4.15 3.45 28.66
CA SER A 228 3.06 2.68 29.29
C SER A 228 3.42 1.19 29.33
N ASP A 229 2.97 0.48 30.35
CA ASP A 229 3.19 -0.96 30.55
C ASP A 229 2.26 -1.86 29.73
N ASN A 230 1.53 -1.31 28.76
CA ASN A 230 0.64 -2.08 27.91
C ASN A 230 1.45 -3.04 27.03
N PRO A 231 1.18 -4.35 27.04
CA PRO A 231 1.96 -5.35 26.29
C PRO A 231 1.82 -5.20 24.75
N ALA A 232 0.76 -4.56 24.27
CA ALA A 232 0.55 -4.35 22.84
C ALA A 232 1.40 -3.18 22.34
N LYS A 233 2.60 -3.48 21.78
CA LYS A 233 3.52 -2.48 21.23
C LYS A 233 2.84 -1.63 20.15
N TYR A 234 2.09 -2.25 19.23
CA TYR A 234 1.27 -1.57 18.21
C TYR A 234 -0.20 -1.97 18.32
N VAL A 235 -1.07 -1.01 18.09
CA VAL A 235 -2.53 -1.21 17.93
C VAL A 235 -2.95 -0.46 16.67
N ASN A 236 -3.73 -1.10 15.82
CA ASN A 236 -4.28 -0.51 14.60
C ASN A 236 -5.79 -0.29 14.73
N SER A 237 -6.34 0.65 13.95
CA SER A 237 -7.78 0.79 13.78
C SER A 237 -8.41 -0.54 13.36
N GLU A 238 -9.67 -0.76 13.70
CA GLU A 238 -10.44 -1.89 13.19
C GLU A 238 -10.86 -1.66 11.73
N GLN A 239 -11.35 -2.73 11.10
CA GLN A 239 -12.02 -2.65 9.80
C GLN A 239 -13.21 -1.67 9.90
N THR A 240 -13.32 -0.75 8.94
CA THR A 240 -14.39 0.25 8.91
C THR A 240 -14.95 0.38 7.48
N PRO A 241 -16.06 1.10 7.27
CA PRO A 241 -16.57 1.38 5.92
C PRO A 241 -15.59 2.13 5.01
N ILE A 242 -14.57 2.80 5.57
CA ILE A 242 -13.55 3.54 4.81
C ILE A 242 -12.16 2.89 4.85
N TYR A 243 -11.94 1.89 5.71
CA TYR A 243 -10.65 1.24 5.89
C TYR A 243 -10.73 -0.27 5.76
N ASP A 244 -10.05 -0.80 4.77
CA ASP A 244 -9.89 -2.24 4.56
C ASP A 244 -8.42 -2.65 4.81
N LYS A 245 -8.19 -3.27 5.99
CA LYS A 245 -6.85 -3.71 6.40
C LYS A 245 -6.20 -4.67 5.41
N SER A 246 -7.02 -5.47 4.71
CA SER A 246 -6.51 -6.55 3.86
C SER A 246 -5.88 -6.05 2.57
N LYS A 247 -6.15 -4.80 2.19
CA LYS A 247 -5.66 -4.19 0.94
C LYS A 247 -4.96 -2.85 1.12
N THR A 248 -4.97 -2.28 2.33
CA THR A 248 -4.33 -0.99 2.57
C THR A 248 -2.85 -1.18 2.87
N LEU A 249 -1.99 -0.55 2.09
CA LEU A 249 -0.55 -0.51 2.30
C LEU A 249 -0.16 0.88 2.79
N TYR A 250 0.54 0.94 3.93
CA TYR A 250 1.00 2.20 4.50
C TYR A 250 2.10 2.83 3.65
N GLY A 251 2.05 4.13 3.46
CA GLY A 251 3.02 4.88 2.66
C GLY A 251 2.78 4.82 1.15
N LEU A 252 1.73 4.11 0.69
CA LEU A 252 1.41 4.04 -0.72
C LEU A 252 0.94 5.41 -1.27
N ASP A 253 0.24 6.19 -0.47
CA ASP A 253 -0.22 7.55 -0.81
C ASP A 253 0.94 8.48 -1.19
N ILE A 254 1.98 8.50 -0.37
CA ILE A 254 3.13 9.40 -0.53
C ILE A 254 4.17 8.88 -1.54
N ASN A 255 4.32 7.55 -1.64
CA ASN A 255 5.34 6.91 -2.49
C ASN A 255 4.83 6.50 -3.89
N ALA A 256 3.53 6.61 -4.18
CA ALA A 256 2.93 6.10 -5.41
C ALA A 256 3.58 6.64 -6.69
N VAL A 257 3.97 7.90 -6.72
CA VAL A 257 4.62 8.53 -7.88
C VAL A 257 6.00 7.92 -8.09
N ASN A 258 6.84 7.89 -7.05
CA ASN A 258 8.19 7.35 -7.12
C ASN A 258 8.20 5.85 -7.48
N ILE A 259 7.28 5.06 -6.92
CA ILE A 259 7.12 3.64 -7.25
C ILE A 259 6.87 3.45 -8.77
N ARG A 260 6.05 4.30 -9.38
CA ARG A 260 5.76 4.23 -10.81
C ARG A 260 6.95 4.68 -11.67
N GLU A 261 7.62 5.75 -11.26
CA GLU A 261 8.78 6.30 -11.98
C GLU A 261 9.97 5.34 -11.94
N GLU A 262 10.28 4.81 -10.75
CA GLU A 262 11.36 3.85 -10.55
C GLU A 262 10.98 2.43 -10.99
N LYS A 263 9.69 2.17 -11.25
CA LYS A 263 9.14 0.85 -11.63
C LYS A 263 9.52 -0.25 -10.66
N GLN A 264 9.62 0.08 -9.38
CA GLN A 264 9.95 -0.85 -8.30
C GLN A 264 9.19 -0.49 -7.03
N ILE A 265 8.93 -1.49 -6.19
CA ILE A 265 8.30 -1.32 -4.90
C ILE A 265 9.02 -2.17 -3.86
N ILE A 266 9.29 -1.58 -2.70
CA ILE A 266 9.91 -2.25 -1.57
C ILE A 266 8.83 -2.47 -0.50
N LEU A 267 8.56 -3.72 -0.16
CA LEU A 267 7.62 -4.12 0.88
C LEU A 267 8.37 -4.29 2.20
N VAL A 268 7.99 -3.52 3.22
CA VAL A 268 8.54 -3.56 4.58
C VAL A 268 7.47 -3.93 5.60
N GLU A 269 7.84 -4.10 6.88
CA GLU A 269 6.90 -4.57 7.89
C GLU A 269 6.09 -3.44 8.52
N GLY A 270 6.73 -2.36 8.96
CA GLY A 270 6.15 -1.39 9.87
C GLY A 270 6.12 0.07 9.39
N TYR A 271 5.44 0.89 10.19
CA TYR A 271 5.33 2.33 9.95
C TYR A 271 6.69 3.02 9.96
N MET A 272 7.54 2.67 10.94
CA MET A 272 8.84 3.31 11.11
C MET A 272 9.79 2.98 9.95
N ASP A 273 9.73 1.75 9.42
CA ASP A 273 10.56 1.36 8.27
C ASP A 273 10.26 2.23 7.06
N VAL A 274 8.96 2.43 6.74
CA VAL A 274 8.56 3.33 5.64
C VAL A 274 9.05 4.74 5.88
N ILE A 275 8.84 5.28 7.07
CA ILE A 275 9.14 6.68 7.38
C ILE A 275 10.65 6.94 7.32
N GLN A 276 11.47 6.04 7.87
CA GLN A 276 12.92 6.18 7.87
C GLN A 276 13.53 5.97 6.47
N LEU A 277 13.04 4.98 5.72
CA LEU A 277 13.44 4.78 4.33
C LEU A 277 13.08 6.01 3.48
N TYR A 278 11.85 6.52 3.61
CA TYR A 278 11.38 7.73 2.92
C TYR A 278 12.28 8.94 3.24
N GLN A 279 12.51 9.21 4.53
CA GLN A 279 13.38 10.32 4.99
C GLN A 279 14.81 10.20 4.43
N SER A 280 15.31 8.99 4.31
CA SER A 280 16.64 8.71 3.77
C SER A 280 16.69 8.81 2.24
N GLY A 281 15.55 9.05 1.56
CA GLY A 281 15.45 9.17 0.12
C GLY A 281 15.19 7.85 -0.62
N VAL A 282 14.79 6.77 0.10
CA VAL A 282 14.25 5.54 -0.49
C VAL A 282 12.74 5.66 -0.53
N GLN A 283 12.21 6.26 -1.61
CA GLN A 283 10.82 6.69 -1.71
C GLN A 283 9.95 5.76 -2.57
N CYS A 284 10.30 4.48 -2.62
CA CYS A 284 9.52 3.45 -3.31
C CYS A 284 9.07 2.33 -2.35
N CYS A 285 8.90 2.61 -1.06
CA CYS A 285 8.59 1.64 -0.03
C CYS A 285 7.14 1.75 0.49
N VAL A 286 6.57 0.59 0.89
CA VAL A 286 5.25 0.47 1.53
C VAL A 286 5.28 -0.57 2.63
N ALA A 287 4.42 -0.43 3.66
CA ALA A 287 4.34 -1.43 4.71
C ALA A 287 3.01 -2.19 4.77
N ILE A 288 3.09 -3.43 5.24
CA ILE A 288 1.93 -4.29 5.54
C ILE A 288 1.29 -3.97 6.91
N SER A 289 1.97 -3.22 7.76
CA SER A 289 1.48 -2.61 9.01
C SER A 289 0.73 -3.54 9.95
N GLY A 290 1.35 -4.70 10.28
CA GLY A 290 0.84 -5.61 11.33
C GLY A 290 -0.41 -6.41 10.93
N THR A 291 -0.65 -6.60 9.63
CA THR A 291 -1.63 -7.57 9.11
C THR A 291 -0.93 -8.67 8.33
N ALA A 292 -1.50 -9.87 8.31
CA ALA A 292 -0.98 -10.90 7.42
C ALA A 292 -1.15 -10.45 5.97
N PHE A 293 -0.03 -10.34 5.25
CA PHE A 293 -0.04 -10.05 3.82
C PHE A 293 -0.86 -11.09 3.05
N ASN A 294 -1.63 -10.65 2.05
CA ASN A 294 -2.57 -11.51 1.33
C ASN A 294 -2.72 -11.12 -0.15
N ASN A 295 -3.56 -11.85 -0.88
CA ASN A 295 -3.78 -11.62 -2.32
C ASN A 295 -4.30 -10.22 -2.66
N LEU A 296 -5.08 -9.57 -1.78
CA LEU A 296 -5.56 -8.19 -2.04
C LEU A 296 -4.42 -7.18 -1.95
N GLY A 297 -3.50 -7.35 -0.99
CA GLY A 297 -2.27 -6.56 -0.90
C GLY A 297 -1.36 -6.79 -2.12
N ALA A 298 -1.19 -8.04 -2.56
CA ALA A 298 -0.43 -8.39 -3.75
C ALA A 298 -1.03 -7.76 -5.03
N ALA A 299 -2.35 -7.78 -5.16
CA ALA A 299 -3.05 -7.12 -6.26
C ALA A 299 -2.82 -5.60 -6.27
N GLN A 300 -2.77 -4.96 -5.09
CA GLN A 300 -2.41 -3.54 -4.99
C GLN A 300 -0.96 -3.32 -5.49
N ILE A 301 0.00 -4.09 -5.00
CA ILE A 301 1.41 -3.98 -5.44
C ILE A 301 1.50 -4.10 -6.96
N LYS A 302 0.86 -5.12 -7.55
CA LYS A 302 0.85 -5.38 -9.00
C LYS A 302 0.35 -4.20 -9.83
N ARG A 303 -0.57 -3.40 -9.31
CA ARG A 303 -1.09 -2.19 -9.99
C ARG A 303 -0.02 -1.10 -10.14
N PHE A 304 0.98 -1.06 -9.26
CA PHE A 304 2.00 -0.02 -9.24
C PHE A 304 3.32 -0.47 -9.85
N SER A 305 3.75 -1.70 -9.60
CA SER A 305 4.99 -2.24 -10.15
C SER A 305 4.93 -3.76 -10.31
N LYS A 306 5.66 -4.27 -11.33
CA LYS A 306 5.92 -5.71 -11.48
C LYS A 306 7.18 -6.14 -10.69
N ASN A 307 8.10 -5.22 -10.45
CA ASN A 307 9.31 -5.48 -9.69
C ASN A 307 9.02 -5.20 -8.21
N ALA A 308 8.92 -6.25 -7.43
CA ALA A 308 8.66 -6.18 -6.00
C ALA A 308 9.89 -6.70 -5.23
N TYR A 309 10.34 -5.92 -4.25
CA TYR A 309 11.36 -6.31 -3.29
C TYR A 309 10.71 -6.49 -1.93
N ILE A 310 11.05 -7.57 -1.23
CA ILE A 310 10.57 -7.84 0.11
C ILE A 310 11.74 -7.65 1.05
N MET A 311 11.65 -6.66 1.92
CA MET A 311 12.68 -6.27 2.88
C MET A 311 12.04 -6.17 4.27
N LEU A 312 11.72 -7.32 4.86
CA LEU A 312 11.22 -7.39 6.24
C LEU A 312 12.40 -7.48 7.22
N ASP A 313 12.09 -7.60 8.51
CA ASP A 313 13.13 -7.70 9.54
C ASP A 313 14.14 -8.81 9.24
N GLY A 314 15.41 -8.59 9.54
CA GLY A 314 16.50 -9.54 9.27
C GLY A 314 16.52 -10.75 10.21
N ASP A 315 15.67 -10.79 11.24
CA ASP A 315 15.58 -11.89 12.17
C ASP A 315 14.90 -13.15 11.56
N PRO A 316 15.00 -14.32 12.18
CA PRO A 316 14.40 -15.55 11.63
C PRO A 316 12.89 -15.48 11.41
N SER A 317 12.16 -14.64 12.18
CA SER A 317 10.71 -14.49 12.02
C SER A 317 10.38 -13.63 10.80
N GLY A 318 11.11 -12.56 10.59
CA GLY A 318 11.00 -11.67 9.43
C GLY A 318 11.36 -12.39 8.12
N VAL A 319 12.43 -13.22 8.14
CA VAL A 319 12.79 -14.07 6.98
C VAL A 319 11.65 -15.04 6.61
N LYS A 320 11.04 -15.72 7.58
CA LYS A 320 9.88 -16.61 7.34
C LYS A 320 8.67 -15.83 6.81
N ALA A 321 8.44 -14.63 7.32
CA ALA A 321 7.38 -13.75 6.84
C ALA A 321 7.65 -13.27 5.40
N ALA A 322 8.90 -12.94 5.06
CA ALA A 322 9.31 -12.54 3.72
C ALA A 322 9.09 -13.65 2.69
N ILE A 323 9.45 -14.89 3.02
CA ILE A 323 9.22 -16.06 2.17
C ILE A 323 7.72 -16.25 1.90
N ARG A 324 6.88 -16.17 2.94
CA ARG A 324 5.42 -16.28 2.80
C ARG A 324 4.84 -15.15 1.92
N CYS A 325 5.26 -13.90 2.15
CA CYS A 325 4.89 -12.78 1.28
C CYS A 325 5.32 -13.04 -0.18
N GLY A 326 6.50 -13.61 -0.38
CA GLY A 326 7.03 -13.97 -1.68
C GLY A 326 6.15 -14.95 -2.44
N TYR A 327 5.73 -16.04 -1.83
CA TYR A 327 4.80 -17.00 -2.46
C TYR A 327 3.47 -16.35 -2.84
N ILE A 328 2.92 -15.46 -1.99
CA ILE A 328 1.69 -14.73 -2.30
C ILE A 328 1.89 -13.80 -3.51
N LEU A 329 3.01 -13.10 -3.59
CA LEU A 329 3.31 -12.23 -4.73
C LEU A 329 3.47 -13.04 -6.03
N VAL A 330 4.18 -14.17 -5.97
CA VAL A 330 4.34 -15.07 -7.12
C VAL A 330 2.99 -15.62 -7.58
N ALA A 331 2.13 -16.04 -6.65
CA ALA A 331 0.78 -16.52 -6.96
C ALA A 331 -0.08 -15.46 -7.67
N ASN A 332 0.23 -14.17 -7.47
CA ASN A 332 -0.42 -13.05 -8.16
C ASN A 332 0.32 -12.61 -9.44
N GLY A 333 1.32 -13.36 -9.90
CA GLY A 333 2.05 -13.11 -11.15
C GLY A 333 3.05 -11.96 -11.06
N LEU A 334 3.68 -11.76 -9.89
CA LEU A 334 4.83 -10.89 -9.69
C LEU A 334 6.11 -11.76 -9.57
N GLU A 335 7.25 -11.12 -9.79
CA GLU A 335 8.58 -11.74 -9.60
C GLU A 335 9.30 -11.07 -8.42
N PRO A 336 8.91 -11.39 -7.17
CA PRO A 336 9.51 -10.75 -6.01
C PRO A 336 10.94 -11.23 -5.78
N LYS A 337 11.77 -10.31 -5.29
CA LYS A 337 13.10 -10.61 -4.75
C LYS A 337 13.14 -10.31 -3.27
N ILE A 338 13.73 -11.20 -2.49
CA ILE A 338 13.90 -11.04 -1.05
C ILE A 338 15.28 -10.44 -0.77
N ILE A 339 15.26 -9.37 0.01
CA ILE A 339 16.43 -8.69 0.55
C ILE A 339 16.40 -8.91 2.06
N THR A 340 17.42 -9.55 2.59
CA THR A 340 17.57 -9.71 4.04
C THR A 340 18.48 -8.61 4.57
N PRO A 341 18.00 -7.73 5.47
CA PRO A 341 18.87 -6.75 6.14
C PRO A 341 20.04 -7.45 6.85
N PRO A 342 21.24 -6.84 6.85
CA PRO A 342 22.42 -7.45 7.48
C PRO A 342 22.27 -7.49 9.00
N GLU A 343 22.99 -8.46 9.62
CA GLU A 343 23.14 -8.54 11.09
C GLU A 343 21.83 -8.56 11.88
N ASN A 344 20.75 -9.13 11.30
CA ASN A 344 19.40 -9.18 11.87
C ASN A 344 18.79 -7.80 12.17
N LEU A 345 19.26 -6.72 11.49
CA LEU A 345 18.66 -5.40 11.60
C LEU A 345 17.24 -5.39 11.01
N ASP A 346 16.44 -4.43 11.43
CA ASP A 346 15.26 -4.00 10.69
C ASP A 346 15.65 -2.97 9.59
N PRO A 347 14.79 -2.71 8.60
CA PRO A 347 15.08 -1.76 7.53
C PRO A 347 15.31 -0.33 8.03
N ASP A 348 14.63 0.09 9.11
CA ASP A 348 14.78 1.37 9.81
C ASP A 348 16.20 1.54 10.32
N ASP A 349 16.70 0.59 11.12
CA ASP A 349 18.05 0.66 11.70
C ASP A 349 19.13 0.47 10.63
N TRP A 350 18.90 -0.34 9.61
CA TRP A 350 19.84 -0.53 8.51
C TRP A 350 20.06 0.77 7.72
N VAL A 351 18.99 1.43 7.27
CA VAL A 351 19.13 2.66 6.48
C VAL A 351 19.75 3.81 7.29
N LYS A 352 19.49 3.87 8.59
CA LYS A 352 20.14 4.84 9.49
C LYS A 352 21.63 4.61 9.61
N ARG A 353 22.06 3.35 9.70
CA ARG A 353 23.47 2.98 9.85
C ARG A 353 24.27 3.19 8.57
N ASP A 354 23.78 2.69 7.46
CA ASP A 354 24.54 2.52 6.22
C ASP A 354 24.12 3.47 5.08
N GLY A 355 22.98 4.16 5.24
CA GLY A 355 22.45 5.12 4.26
C GLY A 355 21.70 4.46 3.09
N LYS A 356 21.05 5.30 2.28
CA LYS A 356 20.20 4.84 1.16
C LYS A 356 20.96 4.07 0.08
N ASP A 357 22.20 4.49 -0.23
CA ASP A 357 22.97 3.89 -1.32
C ASP A 357 23.35 2.43 -0.98
N ALA A 358 23.62 2.15 0.28
CA ALA A 358 23.84 0.79 0.76
C ALA A 358 22.59 -0.07 0.57
N VAL A 359 21.41 0.43 0.95
CA VAL A 359 20.14 -0.27 0.78
C VAL A 359 19.84 -0.49 -0.70
N LEU A 360 19.87 0.56 -1.53
CA LEU A 360 19.51 0.47 -2.95
C LEU A 360 20.46 -0.42 -3.75
N SER A 361 21.77 -0.45 -3.40
CA SER A 361 22.75 -1.30 -4.07
C SER A 361 22.52 -2.79 -3.86
N THR A 362 21.72 -3.20 -2.87
CA THR A 362 21.38 -4.60 -2.62
C THR A 362 20.23 -5.11 -3.48
N LEU A 363 19.35 -4.23 -3.97
CA LEU A 363 18.15 -4.61 -4.71
C LEU A 363 18.46 -5.50 -5.94
N PRO A 364 19.47 -5.21 -6.79
CA PRO A 364 19.82 -6.09 -7.90
C PRO A 364 20.25 -7.49 -7.48
N ASN A 365 20.81 -7.63 -6.26
CA ASN A 365 21.34 -8.87 -5.70
C ASN A 365 20.28 -9.66 -4.89
N GLY A 366 19.05 -9.17 -4.83
CA GLY A 366 17.95 -9.86 -4.15
C GLY A 366 17.73 -11.26 -4.72
N ILE A 367 17.42 -12.20 -3.86
CA ILE A 367 17.26 -13.61 -4.22
C ILE A 367 15.78 -13.97 -4.42
N ASP A 368 15.53 -14.97 -5.26
CA ASP A 368 14.17 -15.47 -5.48
C ASP A 368 13.63 -16.20 -4.24
N VAL A 369 12.30 -16.34 -4.20
CA VAL A 369 11.59 -16.92 -3.04
C VAL A 369 12.04 -18.33 -2.72
N ILE A 370 12.22 -19.19 -3.75
CA ILE A 370 12.62 -20.60 -3.54
C ILE A 370 14.04 -20.66 -2.96
N LYS A 371 14.96 -19.84 -3.47
CA LYS A 371 16.33 -19.77 -2.95
C LYS A 371 16.35 -19.24 -1.52
N SER A 372 15.54 -18.24 -1.21
CA SER A 372 15.42 -17.72 0.16
C SER A 372 14.87 -18.79 1.11
N HIS A 373 13.85 -19.53 0.68
CA HIS A 373 13.26 -20.62 1.44
C HIS A 373 14.29 -21.76 1.67
N TYR A 374 15.10 -22.09 0.65
CA TYR A 374 16.15 -23.09 0.79
C TYR A 374 17.25 -22.66 1.76
N ASN A 375 17.70 -21.42 1.68
CA ASN A 375 18.70 -20.89 2.61
C ASN A 375 18.18 -20.89 4.06
N GLN A 376 16.93 -20.50 4.27
CA GLN A 376 16.28 -20.52 5.58
C GLN A 376 16.17 -21.97 6.09
N PHE A 377 15.75 -22.92 5.23
CA PHE A 377 15.66 -24.34 5.58
C PHE A 377 17.03 -24.89 6.03
N LEU A 378 18.10 -24.60 5.28
CA LEU A 378 19.45 -25.04 5.60
C LEU A 378 20.02 -24.42 6.88
N SER A 379 19.51 -23.28 7.33
CA SER A 379 19.90 -22.69 8.62
C SER A 379 19.39 -23.49 9.83
N GLU A 380 18.35 -24.28 9.65
CA GLU A 380 17.70 -25.08 10.69
C GLU A 380 17.91 -26.60 10.50
N HIS A 381 18.26 -27.06 9.27
CA HIS A 381 18.33 -28.45 8.88
C HIS A 381 19.62 -28.77 8.11
N SER A 382 20.02 -30.06 8.11
CA SER A 382 21.19 -30.51 7.35
C SER A 382 20.88 -30.65 5.85
N ASP A 383 21.87 -30.36 5.00
CA ASP A 383 21.83 -30.67 3.55
C ASP A 383 22.06 -32.14 3.28
N SER A 384 21.12 -32.97 3.74
CA SER A 384 21.11 -34.42 3.53
C SER A 384 20.04 -34.81 2.51
N SER A 385 20.11 -36.01 1.96
CA SER A 385 19.06 -36.52 1.05
C SER A 385 17.67 -36.49 1.68
N MET A 386 17.56 -36.73 2.98
CA MET A 386 16.29 -36.63 3.70
C MET A 386 15.87 -35.17 3.89
N GLY A 387 16.80 -34.29 4.23
CA GLY A 387 16.54 -32.84 4.32
C GLY A 387 16.08 -32.25 2.98
N LYS A 388 16.73 -32.60 1.87
CA LYS A 388 16.30 -32.21 0.53
C LYS A 388 14.86 -32.66 0.22
N ASN A 389 14.51 -33.93 0.58
CA ASN A 389 13.14 -34.39 0.38
C ASN A 389 12.14 -33.60 1.24
N GLU A 390 12.46 -33.31 2.49
CA GLU A 390 11.62 -32.50 3.37
C GLU A 390 11.42 -31.10 2.81
N PHE A 391 12.49 -30.40 2.38
CA PHE A 391 12.42 -29.11 1.73
C PHE A 391 11.53 -29.13 0.47
N ILE A 392 11.69 -30.15 -0.39
CA ILE A 392 10.85 -30.32 -1.59
C ILE A 392 9.38 -30.40 -1.19
N GLN A 393 9.01 -31.18 -0.17
CA GLN A 393 7.63 -31.30 0.26
C GLN A 393 7.08 -29.95 0.77
N LEU A 394 7.87 -29.20 1.55
CA LEU A 394 7.48 -27.85 2.03
C LEU A 394 7.24 -26.89 0.87
N CYS A 395 8.13 -26.86 -0.13
CA CYS A 395 7.95 -26.04 -1.30
C CYS A 395 6.71 -26.43 -2.10
N LEU A 396 6.49 -27.72 -2.32
CA LEU A 396 5.34 -28.19 -3.09
C LEU A 396 4.02 -27.90 -2.40
N ASP A 397 3.96 -27.87 -1.05
CA ASP A 397 2.77 -27.46 -0.30
C ASP A 397 2.41 -25.99 -0.50
N GLU A 398 3.38 -25.13 -0.76
CA GLU A 398 3.12 -23.74 -1.14
C GLU A 398 2.78 -23.60 -2.63
N ILE A 399 3.47 -24.34 -3.50
CA ILE A 399 3.28 -24.30 -4.97
C ILE A 399 1.87 -24.79 -5.37
N VAL A 400 1.32 -25.80 -4.70
CA VAL A 400 -0.04 -26.32 -4.97
C VAL A 400 -1.12 -25.24 -4.78
N ARG A 401 -0.89 -24.25 -3.93
CA ARG A 401 -1.83 -23.15 -3.68
C ARG A 401 -1.87 -22.10 -4.81
N ILE A 402 -0.95 -22.18 -5.76
CA ILE A 402 -0.87 -21.28 -6.91
C ILE A 402 -1.78 -21.83 -8.01
N GLU A 403 -2.71 -21.02 -8.51
CA GLU A 403 -3.68 -21.49 -9.52
C GLU A 403 -3.07 -21.64 -10.93
N ASP A 404 -2.00 -20.87 -11.25
CA ASP A 404 -1.38 -20.88 -12.58
C ASP A 404 -0.43 -22.08 -12.74
N PRO A 405 -0.75 -23.05 -13.65
CA PRO A 405 0.06 -24.24 -13.83
C PRO A 405 1.45 -23.95 -14.43
N ILE A 406 1.60 -22.85 -15.17
CA ILE A 406 2.91 -22.47 -15.74
C ILE A 406 3.82 -21.98 -14.62
N ILE A 407 3.29 -21.18 -13.71
CA ILE A 407 4.03 -20.72 -12.53
C ILE A 407 4.40 -21.90 -11.64
N GLN A 408 3.48 -22.85 -11.42
CA GLN A 408 3.75 -24.07 -10.67
C GLN A 408 4.93 -24.86 -11.26
N GLU A 409 4.95 -25.05 -12.60
CA GLU A 409 6.02 -25.75 -13.30
C GLU A 409 7.36 -25.02 -13.19
N LEU A 410 7.37 -23.69 -13.35
CA LEU A 410 8.59 -22.87 -13.23
C LEU A 410 9.19 -22.95 -11.82
N LEU A 411 8.36 -22.88 -10.79
CA LEU A 411 8.80 -23.00 -9.41
C LEU A 411 9.31 -24.41 -9.08
N ALA A 412 8.63 -25.45 -9.58
CA ALA A 412 9.07 -26.83 -9.43
C ALA A 412 10.44 -27.07 -10.09
N LYS A 413 10.69 -26.50 -11.28
CA LYS A 413 12.03 -26.51 -11.91
C LYS A 413 13.05 -25.78 -11.04
N ARG A 414 12.69 -24.65 -10.45
CA ARG A 414 13.60 -23.93 -9.56
C ARG A 414 13.96 -24.75 -8.31
N VAL A 415 13.01 -25.48 -7.74
CA VAL A 415 13.28 -26.44 -6.64
C VAL A 415 14.23 -27.56 -7.11
N SER A 416 14.06 -28.09 -8.34
CA SER A 416 14.94 -29.09 -8.95
C SER A 416 16.40 -28.59 -9.03
N GLU A 417 16.60 -27.37 -9.53
CA GLU A 417 17.94 -26.75 -9.65
C GLU A 417 18.65 -26.61 -8.31
N LEU A 418 17.92 -26.27 -7.23
CA LEU A 418 18.51 -26.06 -5.91
C LEU A 418 18.80 -27.35 -5.15
N THR A 419 18.01 -28.40 -5.39
CA THR A 419 18.13 -29.68 -4.65
C THR A 419 18.89 -30.76 -5.42
N ASP A 420 19.18 -30.52 -6.71
CA ASP A 420 19.79 -31.49 -7.61
C ASP A 420 18.93 -32.80 -7.74
N VAL A 421 17.60 -32.62 -7.63
CA VAL A 421 16.61 -33.70 -7.85
C VAL A 421 15.92 -33.45 -9.19
N SER A 422 15.81 -34.47 -10.04
CA SER A 422 15.20 -34.36 -11.36
C SER A 422 13.82 -33.67 -11.32
N ASP A 423 13.63 -32.68 -12.18
CA ASP A 423 12.37 -31.94 -12.37
C ASP A 423 11.19 -32.87 -12.65
N LYS A 424 11.42 -33.96 -13.43
CA LYS A 424 10.43 -35.00 -13.72
C LYS A 424 9.88 -35.62 -12.43
N ASN A 425 10.74 -35.90 -11.46
CA ASN A 425 10.30 -36.48 -10.18
C ASN A 425 9.53 -35.45 -9.33
N ILE A 426 10.00 -34.21 -9.28
CA ILE A 426 9.35 -33.14 -8.55
C ILE A 426 7.96 -32.84 -9.14
N LEU A 427 7.85 -32.74 -10.48
CA LEU A 427 6.58 -32.55 -11.16
C LEU A 427 5.61 -33.73 -10.97
N ALA A 428 6.12 -34.97 -10.93
CA ALA A 428 5.28 -36.13 -10.64
C ALA A 428 4.68 -36.08 -9.22
N VAL A 429 5.45 -35.60 -8.24
CA VAL A 429 4.96 -35.39 -6.85
C VAL A 429 3.97 -34.22 -6.78
N LEU A 430 4.26 -33.13 -7.50
CA LEU A 430 3.36 -31.97 -7.59
C LEU A 430 1.98 -32.39 -8.16
N ASN A 431 1.95 -33.07 -9.30
CA ASN A 431 0.71 -33.55 -9.93
C ASN A 431 -0.09 -34.45 -8.98
N LYS A 432 0.60 -35.37 -8.28
CA LYS A 432 -0.06 -36.22 -7.29
C LYS A 432 -0.65 -35.46 -6.10
N LYS A 433 -0.08 -34.28 -5.75
CA LYS A 433 -0.65 -33.39 -4.73
C LYS A 433 -1.86 -32.60 -5.26
N LEU A 434 -1.84 -32.21 -6.53
CA LEU A 434 -2.95 -31.49 -7.20
C LEU A 434 -4.19 -32.36 -7.41
N ASP A 435 -3.99 -33.68 -7.59
CA ASP A 435 -5.08 -34.65 -7.80
C ASP A 435 -5.81 -35.04 -6.48
N ARG A 436 -5.35 -34.54 -5.32
CA ARG A 436 -5.95 -34.78 -3.99
C ARG A 436 -6.82 -33.65 -3.53
#